data_7c81ea277838f2345c513ed48b01292d
#
_entry.id   7c81ea277838f2345c513ed48b01292d
#
_cell.length_a   1.000
_cell.length_b   1.000
_cell.length_c   1.000
_cell.angle_alpha   90.00
_cell.angle_beta   90.00
_cell.angle_gamma   90.00
#
_symmetry.space_group_name_H-M   'P 1'
#
loop_
_entity.id
_entity.type
_entity.pdbx_description
1 polymer ?
#
loop_
_entity_poly.entity_id
_entity_poly.type
_entity_poly.pdbx_seq_one_letter_code
_entity_poly.pdbx_strand_id
1 'polypeptide(L)'
;MAQSSGVVPSLPITQSLVRRPTITEINGYLQSLLPVRQGDVAFEYHTPRSAHFNPKSARPAHAILSITPTAGFYDALTRAAEAAAAAWPSTRPAPLWAFLHRPWQLDRRRVPRGATIVSSHKAFDEVLTVGNNEALAAKLGMDVAASAVIQGYKGDPDRTIALVGPLNTPVARRTLRSQLETEFGSFEGSFGFDDQEADEPAADEEQNIRCVAIMNAFHPEEVDTVSEMATAMGLAPNINDCRGVLYLTGAVREPGLEAALKKCMAVVCVGHRTCEEWGIRHLASVFRERWPGLQVQEILEAEEPRAVKHKSSARPAPQTTTESLVENELDSIM
;
A
#
# COMPACT_ATOMS: atom_id res chain seq x y z
N MET A 1 11.19 55.04 -47.85
CA MET A 1 11.47 53.59 -48.06
C MET A 1 11.35 52.95 -46.70
N ALA A 2 10.23 52.33 -46.41
CA ALA A 2 9.96 51.59 -45.14
C ALA A 2 10.20 50.12 -45.41
N GLN A 3 11.16 49.53 -44.70
CA GLN A 3 11.40 48.09 -44.72
C GLN A 3 10.41 47.41 -43.78
N SER A 4 9.53 46.57 -44.30
CA SER A 4 8.65 45.70 -43.55
C SER A 4 9.44 44.47 -43.12
N SER A 5 9.71 44.36 -41.81
CA SER A 5 10.23 43.13 -41.20
C SER A 5 9.11 42.08 -41.08
N GLY A 6 9.15 41.10 -41.96
CA GLY A 6 8.27 39.92 -41.86
C GLY A 6 8.60 39.08 -40.64
N VAL A 7 7.67 39.01 -39.70
CA VAL A 7 7.71 38.04 -38.58
C VAL A 7 7.37 36.67 -39.17
N VAL A 8 8.37 35.78 -39.20
CA VAL A 8 8.17 34.36 -39.54
C VAL A 8 7.42 33.72 -38.35
N PRO A 9 6.23 33.16 -38.56
CA PRO A 9 5.56 32.46 -37.48
C PRO A 9 6.37 31.20 -37.11
N SER A 10 6.83 31.12 -35.85
CA SER A 10 7.44 29.92 -35.30
C SER A 10 6.41 28.80 -35.35
N LEU A 11 6.70 27.75 -36.10
CA LEU A 11 5.91 26.52 -36.11
C LEU A 11 5.86 25.97 -34.69
N PRO A 12 4.68 25.47 -34.24
CA PRO A 12 4.57 24.87 -32.92
C PRO A 12 5.53 23.69 -32.85
N ILE A 13 6.33 23.68 -31.79
CA ILE A 13 7.20 22.55 -31.40
C ILE A 13 6.37 21.28 -31.48
N THR A 14 6.68 20.43 -32.45
CA THR A 14 6.08 19.09 -32.56
C THR A 14 6.20 18.43 -31.21
N GLN A 15 5.06 18.23 -30.50
CA GLN A 15 4.99 17.35 -29.37
C GLN A 15 5.53 16.00 -29.87
N SER A 16 6.76 15.69 -29.50
CA SER A 16 7.33 14.35 -29.68
C SER A 16 6.27 13.37 -29.25
N LEU A 17 5.83 12.48 -30.16
CA LEU A 17 4.85 11.44 -29.88
C LEU A 17 5.45 10.53 -28.81
N VAL A 18 5.27 10.88 -27.55
CA VAL A 18 5.73 10.08 -26.41
C VAL A 18 5.04 8.73 -26.50
N ARG A 19 5.82 7.70 -26.79
CA ARG A 19 5.32 6.35 -26.99
C ARG A 19 4.65 5.85 -25.71
N ARG A 20 3.36 5.53 -25.76
CA ARG A 20 2.65 4.88 -24.67
C ARG A 20 3.10 3.43 -24.52
N PRO A 21 3.21 2.90 -23.29
CA PRO A 21 3.57 1.49 -23.06
C PRO A 21 2.46 0.55 -23.54
N THR A 22 2.82 -0.67 -23.82
CA THR A 22 1.87 -1.77 -23.98
C THR A 22 1.43 -2.30 -22.61
N ILE A 23 0.32 -3.03 -22.55
CA ILE A 23 -0.12 -3.71 -21.31
C ILE A 23 0.96 -4.69 -20.83
N THR A 24 1.62 -5.40 -21.72
CA THR A 24 2.73 -6.29 -21.37
C THR A 24 3.91 -5.55 -20.74
N GLU A 25 4.26 -4.37 -21.26
CA GLU A 25 5.33 -3.53 -20.69
C GLU A 25 4.96 -3.03 -19.30
N ILE A 26 3.71 -2.61 -19.08
CA ILE A 26 3.22 -2.18 -17.76
C ILE A 26 3.21 -3.36 -16.76
N ASN A 27 2.65 -4.49 -17.17
CA ASN A 27 2.57 -5.68 -16.33
C ASN A 27 3.96 -6.19 -15.93
N GLY A 28 4.90 -6.26 -16.88
CA GLY A 28 6.27 -6.69 -16.61
C GLY A 28 6.99 -5.75 -15.63
N TYR A 29 6.81 -4.45 -15.79
CA TYR A 29 7.38 -3.48 -14.86
C TYR A 29 6.75 -3.57 -13.47
N LEU A 30 5.43 -3.68 -13.38
CA LEU A 30 4.75 -3.86 -12.10
C LEU A 30 5.23 -5.13 -11.38
N GLN A 31 5.38 -6.25 -12.10
CA GLN A 31 5.90 -7.50 -11.52
C GLN A 31 7.36 -7.41 -11.06
N SER A 32 8.17 -6.52 -11.67
CA SER A 32 9.51 -6.25 -11.18
C SER A 32 9.53 -5.47 -9.87
N LEU A 33 8.51 -4.63 -9.63
CA LEU A 33 8.32 -3.91 -8.37
C LEU A 33 7.61 -4.78 -7.32
N LEU A 34 6.60 -5.52 -7.74
CA LEU A 34 5.72 -6.34 -6.91
C LEU A 34 5.77 -7.79 -7.39
N PRO A 35 6.77 -8.57 -6.98
CA PRO A 35 6.90 -9.98 -7.38
C PRO A 35 5.68 -10.79 -6.97
N VAL A 36 5.23 -11.67 -7.85
CA VAL A 36 4.10 -12.56 -7.55
C VAL A 36 4.44 -13.46 -6.37
N ARG A 37 3.61 -13.45 -5.33
CA ARG A 37 3.79 -14.28 -4.12
C ARG A 37 2.89 -15.50 -4.17
N GLN A 38 3.35 -16.61 -3.62
CA GLN A 38 2.52 -17.81 -3.50
C GLN A 38 1.28 -17.53 -2.62
N GLY A 39 0.11 -17.96 -3.08
CA GLY A 39 -1.15 -17.74 -2.37
C GLY A 39 -1.59 -16.27 -2.29
N ASP A 40 -1.06 -15.41 -3.16
CA ASP A 40 -1.57 -14.06 -3.36
C ASP A 40 -2.79 -14.07 -4.30
N VAL A 41 -3.44 -12.92 -4.45
CA VAL A 41 -4.48 -12.72 -5.47
C VAL A 41 -3.91 -12.94 -6.87
N ALA A 42 -4.75 -13.37 -7.80
CA ALA A 42 -4.32 -13.53 -9.19
C ALA A 42 -3.83 -12.20 -9.76
N PHE A 43 -2.61 -12.17 -10.29
CA PHE A 43 -2.02 -10.95 -10.83
C PHE A 43 -2.89 -10.37 -11.97
N GLU A 44 -3.25 -11.15 -12.98
CA GLU A 44 -4.23 -10.77 -13.99
C GLU A 44 -5.65 -11.06 -13.47
N TYR A 45 -6.22 -10.13 -12.72
CA TYR A 45 -7.50 -10.34 -12.05
C TYR A 45 -8.70 -10.26 -13.00
N HIS A 46 -8.61 -9.39 -14.03
CA HIS A 46 -9.58 -9.29 -15.11
C HIS A 46 -8.89 -8.94 -16.43
N THR A 47 -9.23 -9.68 -17.49
CA THR A 47 -8.73 -9.46 -18.85
C THR A 47 -9.89 -9.38 -19.84
N PRO A 48 -9.77 -8.57 -20.91
CA PRO A 48 -10.77 -8.51 -21.98
C PRO A 48 -10.96 -9.88 -22.64
N ARG A 49 -12.22 -10.28 -22.82
CA ARG A 49 -12.59 -11.57 -23.46
C ARG A 49 -12.60 -11.54 -24.99
N SER A 50 -12.20 -10.43 -25.60
CA SER A 50 -12.17 -10.31 -27.06
C SER A 50 -11.08 -11.17 -27.69
N ALA A 51 -11.40 -11.94 -28.72
CA ALA A 51 -10.41 -12.71 -29.50
C ALA A 51 -9.36 -11.81 -30.19
N HIS A 52 -9.62 -10.52 -30.30
CA HIS A 52 -8.70 -9.53 -30.88
C HIS A 52 -7.87 -8.80 -29.85
N PHE A 53 -8.05 -9.09 -28.55
CA PHE A 53 -7.23 -8.49 -27.51
C PHE A 53 -5.84 -9.12 -27.49
N ASN A 54 -4.83 -8.27 -27.65
CA ASN A 54 -3.43 -8.70 -27.56
C ASN A 54 -2.66 -7.71 -26.66
N PRO A 55 -2.25 -8.11 -25.45
CA PRO A 55 -1.56 -7.24 -24.50
C PRO A 55 -0.21 -6.73 -24.99
N LYS A 56 0.44 -7.47 -25.94
CA LYS A 56 1.72 -7.05 -26.55
C LYS A 56 1.58 -5.87 -27.51
N SER A 57 0.38 -5.60 -28.01
CA SER A 57 0.11 -4.48 -28.92
C SER A 57 -0.88 -3.45 -28.34
N ALA A 58 -1.67 -3.82 -27.34
CA ALA A 58 -2.62 -2.92 -26.68
C ALA A 58 -1.87 -1.87 -25.87
N ARG A 59 -2.10 -0.57 -26.22
CA ARG A 59 -1.46 0.60 -25.60
C ARG A 59 -2.51 1.45 -24.89
N PRO A 60 -2.71 1.30 -23.59
CA PRO A 60 -3.66 2.11 -22.85
C PRO A 60 -3.22 3.58 -22.84
N ALA A 61 -4.21 4.48 -22.91
CA ALA A 61 -3.99 5.90 -22.66
C ALA A 61 -4.10 6.24 -21.17
N HIS A 62 -4.81 5.40 -20.41
CA HIS A 62 -5.10 5.62 -19.01
C HIS A 62 -4.66 4.43 -18.15
N ALA A 63 -4.11 4.72 -16.99
CA ALA A 63 -3.86 3.81 -15.89
C ALA A 63 -4.59 4.31 -14.64
N ILE A 64 -5.43 3.46 -14.05
CA ILE A 64 -6.24 3.79 -12.88
C ILE A 64 -5.79 2.91 -11.73
N LEU A 65 -5.38 3.53 -10.63
CA LEU A 65 -4.89 2.83 -9.44
C LEU A 65 -5.82 3.06 -8.27
N SER A 66 -6.19 1.99 -7.58
CA SER A 66 -7.02 2.08 -6.38
C SER A 66 -6.69 0.94 -5.41
N ILE A 67 -7.06 1.14 -4.15
CA ILE A 67 -6.98 0.10 -3.14
C ILE A 67 -8.07 -0.95 -3.39
N THR A 68 -9.31 -0.49 -3.57
CA THR A 68 -10.52 -1.33 -3.73
C THR A 68 -11.40 -0.84 -4.86
N PRO A 69 -12.29 -1.69 -5.42
CA PRO A 69 -13.21 -1.31 -6.48
C PRO A 69 -14.41 -0.50 -5.95
N THR A 70 -14.17 0.76 -5.56
CA THR A 70 -15.19 1.71 -5.11
C THR A 70 -16.04 2.27 -6.25
N ALA A 71 -17.07 3.06 -5.94
CA ALA A 71 -17.88 3.74 -6.95
C ALA A 71 -17.01 4.62 -7.84
N GLY A 72 -16.12 5.44 -7.24
CA GLY A 72 -15.20 6.32 -7.98
C GLY A 72 -14.23 5.57 -8.87
N PHE A 73 -13.82 4.35 -8.50
CA PHE A 73 -13.00 3.49 -9.36
C PHE A 73 -13.74 3.12 -10.67
N TYR A 74 -14.99 2.68 -10.57
CA TYR A 74 -15.78 2.34 -11.77
C TYR A 74 -16.10 3.58 -12.63
N ASP A 75 -16.38 4.71 -12.00
CA ASP A 75 -16.63 5.98 -12.69
C ASP A 75 -15.38 6.46 -13.44
N ALA A 76 -14.20 6.30 -12.84
CA ALA A 76 -12.92 6.61 -13.49
C ALA A 76 -12.67 5.71 -14.70
N LEU A 77 -12.93 4.39 -14.57
CA LEU A 77 -12.84 3.45 -15.70
C LEU A 77 -13.80 3.83 -16.84
N THR A 78 -15.03 4.20 -16.51
CA THR A 78 -16.05 4.60 -17.50
C THR A 78 -15.63 5.86 -18.22
N ARG A 79 -15.26 6.93 -17.48
CA ARG A 79 -14.77 8.19 -18.08
C ARG A 79 -13.54 7.97 -18.96
N ALA A 80 -12.62 7.14 -18.54
CA ALA A 80 -11.43 6.82 -19.32
C ALA A 80 -11.79 6.08 -20.64
N ALA A 81 -12.78 5.17 -20.59
CA ALA A 81 -13.26 4.47 -21.77
C ALA A 81 -13.95 5.43 -22.77
N GLU A 82 -14.78 6.34 -22.27
CA GLU A 82 -15.48 7.37 -23.07
C GLU A 82 -14.47 8.34 -23.70
N ALA A 83 -13.51 8.84 -22.93
CA ALA A 83 -12.47 9.73 -23.42
C ALA A 83 -11.61 9.07 -24.50
N ALA A 84 -11.23 7.80 -24.31
CA ALA A 84 -10.48 7.05 -25.30
C ALA A 84 -11.30 6.78 -26.58
N ALA A 85 -12.59 6.50 -26.48
CA ALA A 85 -13.47 6.31 -27.62
C ALA A 85 -13.70 7.63 -28.40
N ALA A 86 -13.81 8.75 -27.70
CA ALA A 86 -13.95 10.08 -28.34
C ALA A 86 -12.66 10.49 -29.07
N ALA A 87 -11.50 10.22 -28.48
CA ALA A 87 -10.21 10.54 -29.08
C ALA A 87 -9.87 9.67 -30.30
N TRP A 88 -10.36 8.43 -30.33
CA TRP A 88 -10.11 7.49 -31.40
C TRP A 88 -11.35 6.64 -31.69
N PRO A 89 -12.29 7.14 -32.50
CA PRO A 89 -13.49 6.41 -32.89
C PRO A 89 -13.12 5.08 -33.56
N SER A 90 -13.47 3.98 -32.92
CA SER A 90 -13.18 2.63 -33.38
C SER A 90 -14.33 1.69 -33.02
N THR A 91 -14.54 0.66 -33.84
CA THR A 91 -15.46 -0.44 -33.51
C THR A 91 -14.93 -1.35 -32.40
N ARG A 92 -13.66 -1.22 -32.07
CA ARG A 92 -13.00 -1.99 -31.00
C ARG A 92 -12.94 -1.17 -29.72
N PRO A 93 -13.21 -1.79 -28.55
CA PRO A 93 -13.01 -1.13 -27.27
C PRO A 93 -11.57 -0.65 -27.10
N ALA A 94 -11.40 0.58 -26.63
CA ALA A 94 -10.09 1.13 -26.33
C ALA A 94 -9.42 0.35 -25.17
N PRO A 95 -8.12 0.05 -25.24
CA PRO A 95 -7.42 -0.60 -24.14
C PRO A 95 -7.32 0.35 -22.95
N LEU A 96 -7.66 -0.16 -21.77
CA LEU A 96 -7.51 0.48 -20.47
C LEU A 96 -6.69 -0.43 -19.57
N TRP A 97 -5.99 0.17 -18.62
CA TRP A 97 -5.25 -0.57 -17.61
C TRP A 97 -5.61 -0.06 -16.21
N ALA A 98 -5.80 -0.97 -15.26
CA ALA A 98 -6.05 -0.60 -13.88
C ALA A 98 -5.35 -1.55 -12.90
N PHE A 99 -5.07 -1.04 -11.71
CA PHE A 99 -4.52 -1.77 -10.58
C PHE A 99 -5.49 -1.70 -9.40
N LEU A 100 -5.67 -2.83 -8.73
CA LEU A 100 -6.39 -2.96 -7.47
C LEU A 100 -5.53 -3.72 -6.46
N HIS A 101 -5.27 -3.12 -5.30
CA HIS A 101 -4.61 -3.82 -4.21
C HIS A 101 -5.51 -4.92 -3.62
N ARG A 102 -6.80 -4.61 -3.38
CA ARG A 102 -7.82 -5.53 -2.84
C ARG A 102 -8.99 -5.71 -3.80
N PRO A 103 -8.90 -6.65 -4.77
CA PRO A 103 -9.85 -6.78 -5.87
C PRO A 103 -11.11 -7.60 -5.56
N TRP A 104 -11.25 -8.20 -4.38
CA TRP A 104 -12.23 -9.26 -4.08
C TRP A 104 -13.70 -8.90 -4.32
N GLN A 105 -14.04 -7.59 -4.31
CA GLN A 105 -15.41 -7.10 -4.52
C GLN A 105 -15.64 -6.57 -5.93
N LEU A 106 -14.74 -6.87 -6.88
CA LEU A 106 -14.85 -6.39 -8.25
C LEU A 106 -16.13 -6.93 -8.92
N ASP A 107 -17.07 -6.03 -9.23
CA ASP A 107 -18.19 -6.33 -10.11
C ASP A 107 -17.74 -6.25 -11.57
N ARG A 108 -17.46 -7.41 -12.14
CA ARG A 108 -16.99 -7.53 -13.54
C ARG A 108 -17.98 -7.02 -14.58
N ARG A 109 -19.28 -6.85 -14.23
CA ARG A 109 -20.30 -6.31 -15.14
C ARG A 109 -20.14 -4.80 -15.32
N ARG A 110 -19.55 -4.12 -14.34
CA ARG A 110 -19.26 -2.68 -14.38
C ARG A 110 -17.92 -2.35 -15.05
N VAL A 111 -17.11 -3.35 -15.36
CA VAL A 111 -15.80 -3.16 -15.99
C VAL A 111 -15.97 -2.95 -17.50
N PRO A 112 -15.45 -1.85 -18.10
CA PRO A 112 -15.47 -1.63 -19.54
C PRO A 112 -14.77 -2.76 -20.31
N ARG A 113 -15.28 -3.11 -21.49
CA ARG A 113 -14.83 -4.28 -22.29
C ARG A 113 -13.36 -4.28 -22.66
N GLY A 114 -12.71 -3.13 -22.75
CA GLY A 114 -11.29 -2.98 -23.10
C GLY A 114 -10.33 -2.97 -21.89
N ALA A 115 -10.85 -3.05 -20.67
CA ALA A 115 -10.05 -2.89 -19.47
C ALA A 115 -9.36 -4.18 -19.04
N THR A 116 -8.05 -4.08 -18.76
CA THR A 116 -7.26 -5.07 -18.02
C THR A 116 -7.11 -4.59 -16.59
N ILE A 117 -7.44 -5.43 -15.60
CA ILE A 117 -7.24 -5.14 -14.19
C ILE A 117 -6.24 -6.14 -13.64
N VAL A 118 -5.14 -5.62 -13.12
CA VAL A 118 -4.12 -6.39 -12.41
C VAL A 118 -4.21 -6.15 -10.93
N SER A 119 -3.66 -7.07 -10.14
CA SER A 119 -3.74 -6.99 -8.68
C SER A 119 -2.48 -7.56 -8.04
N SER A 120 -2.15 -7.03 -6.88
CA SER A 120 -1.14 -7.57 -5.97
C SER A 120 -1.54 -7.17 -4.54
N HIS A 121 -1.63 -8.13 -3.65
CA HIS A 121 -1.97 -7.87 -2.25
C HIS A 121 -0.76 -8.08 -1.34
N LYS A 122 -0.23 -9.29 -1.27
CA LYS A 122 0.90 -9.59 -0.37
C LYS A 122 2.15 -8.78 -0.71
N ALA A 123 2.56 -8.77 -1.98
CA ALA A 123 3.76 -8.04 -2.38
C ALA A 123 3.57 -6.52 -2.24
N PHE A 124 2.36 -6.01 -2.48
CA PHE A 124 2.05 -4.60 -2.25
C PHE A 124 2.20 -4.24 -0.76
N ASP A 125 1.63 -5.05 0.15
CA ASP A 125 1.78 -4.85 1.59
C ASP A 125 3.25 -4.91 2.04
N GLU A 126 4.04 -5.79 1.44
CA GLU A 126 5.45 -5.95 1.79
C GLU A 126 6.31 -4.78 1.31
N VAL A 127 6.09 -4.31 0.07
CA VAL A 127 7.03 -3.42 -0.63
C VAL A 127 6.56 -1.97 -0.67
N LEU A 128 5.26 -1.73 -0.68
CA LEU A 128 4.68 -0.38 -0.87
C LEU A 128 3.90 0.15 0.34
N THR A 129 3.90 -0.56 1.47
CA THR A 129 3.35 -0.07 2.73
C THR A 129 4.46 0.07 3.78
N VAL A 130 4.14 -0.07 5.06
CA VAL A 130 5.12 -0.05 6.16
C VAL A 130 5.75 -1.42 6.38
N GLY A 131 6.32 -2.00 5.33
CA GLY A 131 7.04 -3.28 5.36
C GLY A 131 8.48 -3.13 4.91
N ASN A 132 8.94 -4.01 4.03
CA ASN A 132 10.25 -3.89 3.38
C ASN A 132 10.19 -2.83 2.25
N ASN A 133 9.97 -1.58 2.63
CA ASN A 133 9.73 -0.48 1.70
C ASN A 133 10.98 0.40 1.55
N GLU A 134 11.85 0.02 0.60
CA GLU A 134 13.09 0.76 0.30
C GLU A 134 12.81 2.19 -0.20
N ALA A 135 11.70 2.40 -0.93
CA ALA A 135 11.35 3.73 -1.43
C ALA A 135 10.98 4.69 -0.30
N LEU A 136 10.24 4.23 0.69
CA LEU A 136 9.93 4.99 1.89
C LEU A 136 11.20 5.21 2.73
N ALA A 137 12.01 4.17 2.90
CA ALA A 137 13.29 4.25 3.62
C ALA A 137 14.20 5.33 3.03
N ALA A 138 14.35 5.37 1.70
CA ALA A 138 15.14 6.40 1.03
C ALA A 138 14.60 7.82 1.27
N LYS A 139 13.26 8.00 1.27
CA LYS A 139 12.62 9.29 1.57
C LYS A 139 12.85 9.73 3.02
N LEU A 140 12.94 8.80 3.95
CA LEU A 140 13.25 9.07 5.36
C LEU A 140 14.76 9.27 5.61
N GLY A 141 15.59 9.12 4.60
CA GLY A 141 17.05 9.28 4.70
C GLY A 141 17.75 8.07 5.32
N MET A 142 17.18 6.87 5.24
CA MET A 142 17.84 5.63 5.64
C MET A 142 18.93 5.23 4.63
N ASP A 143 20.00 4.63 5.13
CA ASP A 143 20.95 3.88 4.32
C ASP A 143 20.37 2.49 4.03
N VAL A 144 19.70 2.36 2.87
CA VAL A 144 19.05 1.12 2.46
C VAL A 144 20.07 -0.01 2.31
N ALA A 145 21.29 0.29 1.86
CA ALA A 145 22.33 -0.73 1.65
C ALA A 145 22.87 -1.29 2.98
N ALA A 146 22.84 -0.49 4.04
CA ALA A 146 23.23 -0.92 5.40
C ALA A 146 22.05 -1.45 6.21
N SER A 147 20.82 -1.46 5.64
CA SER A 147 19.62 -1.94 6.31
C SER A 147 19.45 -3.45 6.16
N ALA A 148 18.78 -4.07 7.11
CA ALA A 148 18.47 -5.49 7.10
C ALA A 148 16.95 -5.72 7.06
N VAL A 149 16.56 -6.81 6.40
CA VAL A 149 15.16 -7.22 6.22
C VAL A 149 14.77 -8.23 7.30
N ILE A 150 13.59 -8.08 7.89
CA ILE A 150 12.99 -9.14 8.72
C ILE A 150 12.11 -9.99 7.81
N GLN A 151 12.42 -11.28 7.79
CA GLN A 151 11.76 -12.28 6.94
C GLN A 151 11.13 -13.37 7.80
N GLY A 152 10.01 -13.91 7.31
CA GLY A 152 9.22 -14.93 8.00
C GLY A 152 8.11 -14.32 8.86
N TYR A 153 6.83 -14.67 8.54
CA TYR A 153 5.70 -14.17 9.31
C TYR A 153 4.49 -15.10 9.15
N LYS A 154 3.86 -15.47 10.27
CA LYS A 154 2.63 -16.29 10.32
C LYS A 154 2.73 -17.56 9.48
N GLY A 155 3.86 -18.27 9.58
CA GLY A 155 4.09 -19.54 8.89
C GLY A 155 4.49 -19.42 7.41
N ASP A 156 4.66 -18.22 6.89
CA ASP A 156 5.19 -17.95 5.54
C ASP A 156 6.66 -17.49 5.69
N PRO A 157 7.66 -18.37 5.40
CA PRO A 157 9.06 -18.05 5.59
C PRO A 157 9.60 -17.02 4.58
N ASP A 158 8.92 -16.85 3.44
CA ASP A 158 9.38 -15.96 2.37
C ASP A 158 8.81 -14.55 2.51
N ARG A 159 7.89 -14.34 3.47
CA ARG A 159 7.26 -13.05 3.67
C ARG A 159 8.23 -12.06 4.31
N THR A 160 8.45 -10.91 3.66
CA THR A 160 9.27 -9.82 4.19
C THR A 160 8.37 -8.78 4.87
N ILE A 161 8.58 -8.53 6.16
CA ILE A 161 7.68 -7.70 6.96
C ILE A 161 8.29 -6.41 7.45
N ALA A 162 9.60 -6.25 7.33
CA ALA A 162 10.27 -5.04 7.78
C ALA A 162 11.57 -4.75 7.04
N LEU A 163 11.93 -3.48 7.10
CA LEU A 163 13.26 -2.97 6.81
C LEU A 163 13.75 -2.20 8.04
N VAL A 164 14.89 -2.61 8.62
CA VAL A 164 15.50 -2.00 9.81
C VAL A 164 16.91 -1.54 9.48
N GLY A 165 17.23 -0.28 9.73
CA GLY A 165 18.56 0.20 9.41
C GLY A 165 18.87 1.62 9.87
N PRO A 166 20.12 2.06 9.66
CA PRO A 166 20.56 3.37 10.06
C PRO A 166 19.98 4.49 9.18
N LEU A 167 19.82 5.67 9.76
CA LEU A 167 19.75 6.90 8.99
C LEU A 167 21.16 7.29 8.50
N ASN A 168 21.26 7.91 7.31
CA ASN A 168 22.52 8.42 6.77
C ASN A 168 23.19 9.42 7.74
N THR A 169 22.37 10.17 8.46
CA THR A 169 22.78 11.06 9.56
C THR A 169 21.74 10.99 10.67
N PRO A 170 22.13 11.03 11.96
CA PRO A 170 21.18 11.14 13.04
C PRO A 170 20.26 12.34 12.88
N VAL A 171 18.95 12.17 13.10
CA VAL A 171 17.92 13.21 12.89
C VAL A 171 17.15 13.43 14.20
N ALA A 172 16.92 14.68 14.55
CA ALA A 172 16.08 15.04 15.71
C ALA A 172 14.66 14.42 15.52
N ARG A 173 14.10 13.89 16.61
CA ARG A 173 12.77 13.26 16.61
C ARG A 173 11.70 14.15 15.97
N ARG A 174 11.67 15.44 16.29
CA ARG A 174 10.74 16.42 15.71
C ARG A 174 10.89 16.51 14.19
N THR A 175 12.10 16.57 13.66
CA THR A 175 12.37 16.66 12.23
C THR A 175 11.88 15.41 11.50
N LEU A 176 12.18 14.22 12.03
CA LEU A 176 11.74 12.96 11.43
C LEU A 176 10.21 12.81 11.49
N ARG A 177 9.58 13.24 12.57
CA ARG A 177 8.11 13.32 12.68
C ARG A 177 7.52 14.21 11.58
N SER A 178 8.06 15.41 11.36
CA SER A 178 7.59 16.31 10.28
C SER A 178 7.79 15.72 8.89
N GLN A 179 8.87 14.97 8.65
CA GLN A 179 9.05 14.23 7.40
C GLN A 179 7.95 13.18 7.19
N LEU A 180 7.64 12.42 8.25
CA LEU A 180 6.54 11.44 8.22
C LEU A 180 5.18 12.12 8.00
N GLU A 181 4.91 13.27 8.61
CA GLU A 181 3.70 14.07 8.39
C GLU A 181 3.59 14.53 6.93
N THR A 182 4.73 14.86 6.30
CA THR A 182 4.75 15.20 4.87
C THR A 182 4.40 14.00 3.98
N GLU A 183 4.87 12.80 4.31
CA GLU A 183 4.61 11.59 3.52
C GLU A 183 3.20 11.01 3.75
N PHE A 184 2.69 11.04 4.98
CA PHE A 184 1.46 10.35 5.37
C PHE A 184 0.29 11.29 5.72
N GLY A 185 0.54 12.54 6.01
CA GLY A 185 -0.45 13.47 6.57
C GLY A 185 -0.63 13.25 8.07
N SER A 186 -1.83 12.87 8.51
CA SER A 186 -2.12 12.58 9.92
C SER A 186 -1.74 11.15 10.29
N PHE A 187 -1.41 10.95 11.58
CA PHE A 187 -1.14 9.63 12.16
C PHE A 187 -2.33 9.10 12.96
N GLU A 188 -2.45 7.78 13.05
CA GLU A 188 -3.32 7.11 14.02
C GLU A 188 -2.78 7.30 15.44
N GLY A 189 -1.46 7.33 15.61
CA GLY A 189 -0.80 7.61 16.88
C GLY A 189 0.68 7.91 16.74
N SER A 190 1.20 8.71 17.67
CA SER A 190 2.61 9.07 17.78
C SER A 190 3.01 9.09 19.26
N PHE A 191 4.01 8.29 19.66
CA PHE A 191 4.35 8.01 21.05
C PHE A 191 5.86 8.06 21.25
N GLY A 192 6.29 8.39 22.48
CA GLY A 192 7.71 8.49 22.82
C GLY A 192 8.41 9.70 22.19
N PHE A 193 7.65 10.64 21.69
CA PHE A 193 8.11 11.97 21.36
C PHE A 193 7.77 12.83 22.58
N ASP A 194 8.75 13.14 23.40
CA ASP A 194 8.53 13.98 24.59
C ASP A 194 7.98 15.33 24.13
N ASP A 195 6.71 15.60 24.43
CA ASP A 195 6.01 16.86 24.18
C ASP A 195 6.46 17.95 25.16
N GLN A 196 7.70 17.93 25.62
CA GLN A 196 8.24 19.08 26.30
C GLN A 196 8.41 20.20 25.28
N GLU A 197 7.49 21.14 25.32
CA GLU A 197 7.54 22.46 24.70
C GLU A 197 8.76 23.23 25.24
N ALA A 198 9.96 22.79 24.94
CA ALA A 198 11.14 23.60 25.10
C ALA A 198 11.42 24.23 23.73
N ASP A 199 11.24 25.53 23.61
CA ASP A 199 11.68 26.40 22.51
C ASP A 199 13.20 26.41 22.32
N GLU A 200 13.93 25.63 23.11
CA GLU A 200 15.36 25.41 23.00
C GLU A 200 15.63 24.13 22.21
N PRO A 201 16.51 24.18 21.19
CA PRO A 201 16.99 22.97 20.57
C PRO A 201 17.70 22.15 21.64
N ALA A 202 17.12 20.99 21.99
CA ALA A 202 17.77 20.08 22.92
C ALA A 202 19.20 19.79 22.39
N ALA A 203 20.19 20.26 23.12
CA ALA A 203 21.62 20.03 22.85
C ALA A 203 22.01 18.55 23.04
N ASP A 204 21.04 17.67 23.27
CA ASP A 204 21.26 16.28 23.61
C ASP A 204 21.24 15.42 22.35
N GLU A 205 22.43 15.18 21.79
CA GLU A 205 22.63 14.24 20.67
C GLU A 205 22.09 12.83 20.98
N GLU A 206 21.85 12.50 22.24
CA GLU A 206 21.28 11.23 22.70
C GLU A 206 19.82 11.04 22.33
N GLN A 207 19.09 12.13 22.04
CA GLN A 207 17.68 12.07 21.65
C GLN A 207 17.45 11.96 20.13
N ASN A 208 18.51 11.99 19.32
CA ASN A 208 18.41 11.86 17.89
C ASN A 208 18.08 10.41 17.48
N ILE A 209 17.18 10.28 16.52
CA ILE A 209 16.94 8.98 15.87
C ILE A 209 18.12 8.64 14.97
N ARG A 210 18.65 7.46 15.14
CA ARG A 210 19.77 6.88 14.39
C ARG A 210 19.35 5.67 13.57
N CYS A 211 18.27 5.00 14.01
CA CYS A 211 17.72 3.80 13.41
C CYS A 211 16.23 3.97 13.14
N VAL A 212 15.77 3.51 11.99
CA VAL A 212 14.34 3.39 11.67
C VAL A 212 14.03 1.93 11.39
N ALA A 213 12.97 1.43 12.01
CA ALA A 213 12.33 0.16 11.69
C ALA A 213 10.99 0.43 11.01
N ILE A 214 10.89 0.19 9.71
CA ILE A 214 9.64 0.22 8.96
C ILE A 214 9.06 -1.19 9.04
N MET A 215 7.95 -1.39 9.78
CA MET A 215 7.50 -2.73 10.18
C MET A 215 5.98 -2.93 9.99
N ASN A 216 5.59 -3.94 9.23
CA ASN A 216 4.18 -4.31 8.97
C ASN A 216 3.58 -5.24 10.04
N ALA A 217 4.20 -5.36 11.21
CA ALA A 217 3.71 -6.10 12.36
C ALA A 217 4.04 -5.32 13.64
N PHE A 218 3.22 -5.44 14.68
CA PHE A 218 3.42 -4.68 15.91
C PHE A 218 2.95 -5.50 17.11
N HIS A 219 3.74 -6.53 17.46
CA HIS A 219 3.58 -7.35 18.66
C HIS A 219 4.89 -7.36 19.44
N PRO A 220 4.93 -7.79 20.70
CA PRO A 220 6.13 -7.80 21.50
C PRO A 220 7.32 -8.52 20.84
N GLU A 221 7.07 -9.64 20.16
CA GLU A 221 8.11 -10.43 19.50
C GLU A 221 8.83 -9.65 18.39
N GLU A 222 8.08 -8.90 17.58
CA GLU A 222 8.69 -8.07 16.53
C GLU A 222 9.43 -6.86 17.12
N VAL A 223 8.92 -6.29 18.21
CA VAL A 223 9.64 -5.22 18.93
C VAL A 223 10.96 -5.73 19.52
N ASP A 224 10.97 -6.94 20.09
CA ASP A 224 12.18 -7.59 20.56
C ASP A 224 13.17 -7.82 19.43
N THR A 225 12.73 -8.36 18.30
CA THR A 225 13.56 -8.56 17.11
C THR A 225 14.19 -7.25 16.62
N VAL A 226 13.41 -6.17 16.55
CA VAL A 226 13.94 -4.83 16.17
C VAL A 226 14.98 -4.33 17.16
N SER A 227 14.75 -4.50 18.47
CA SER A 227 15.71 -4.07 19.49
C SER A 227 17.04 -4.84 19.43
N GLU A 228 16.97 -6.16 19.18
CA GLU A 228 18.15 -7.02 18.99
C GLU A 228 18.94 -6.60 17.74
N MET A 229 18.24 -6.37 16.61
CA MET A 229 18.87 -5.94 15.36
C MET A 229 19.53 -4.56 15.51
N ALA A 230 18.84 -3.58 16.09
CA ALA A 230 19.40 -2.25 16.31
C ALA A 230 20.63 -2.29 17.22
N THR A 231 20.62 -3.14 18.25
CA THR A 231 21.76 -3.34 19.15
C THR A 231 22.92 -4.03 18.41
N ALA A 232 22.66 -5.07 17.63
CA ALA A 232 23.67 -5.78 16.85
C ALA A 232 24.34 -4.90 15.79
N MET A 233 23.60 -3.93 15.23
CA MET A 233 24.12 -2.92 14.30
C MET A 233 24.86 -1.78 15.00
N GLY A 234 24.91 -1.73 16.35
CA GLY A 234 25.49 -0.64 17.10
C GLY A 234 24.69 0.67 17.06
N LEU A 235 23.40 0.60 16.71
CA LEU A 235 22.49 1.74 16.59
C LEU A 235 21.69 2.00 17.88
N ALA A 236 21.66 1.03 18.78
CA ALA A 236 21.12 1.14 20.14
C ALA A 236 22.17 0.67 21.17
N PRO A 237 22.25 1.29 22.37
CA PRO A 237 23.20 0.89 23.42
C PRO A 237 22.99 -0.56 23.88
N ASN A 238 21.76 -1.00 24.00
CA ASN A 238 21.36 -2.36 24.36
C ASN A 238 19.88 -2.60 24.06
N ILE A 239 19.41 -3.83 24.19
CA ILE A 239 18.03 -4.25 23.87
C ILE A 239 16.93 -3.61 24.74
N ASN A 240 17.28 -2.99 25.86
CA ASN A 240 16.34 -2.32 26.77
C ASN A 240 16.44 -0.78 26.67
N ASP A 241 17.40 -0.26 25.92
CA ASP A 241 17.58 1.17 25.69
C ASP A 241 17.72 1.43 24.18
N CYS A 242 16.59 1.68 23.57
CA CYS A 242 16.45 1.94 22.14
C CYS A 242 15.97 3.38 21.86
N ARG A 243 16.41 4.37 22.67
CA ARG A 243 16.04 5.79 22.52
C ARG A 243 16.30 6.36 21.13
N GLY A 244 17.32 5.88 20.45
CA GLY A 244 17.68 6.28 19.08
C GLY A 244 16.91 5.52 17.99
N VAL A 245 15.92 4.70 18.32
CA VAL A 245 15.15 3.90 17.36
C VAL A 245 13.74 4.45 17.18
N LEU A 246 13.34 4.65 15.92
CA LEU A 246 11.96 4.89 15.53
C LEU A 246 11.34 3.58 15.03
N TYR A 247 10.22 3.18 15.62
CA TYR A 247 9.36 2.10 15.12
C TYR A 247 8.19 2.70 14.33
N LEU A 248 8.21 2.52 13.01
CA LEU A 248 7.18 3.02 12.09
C LEU A 248 6.29 1.86 11.65
N THR A 249 4.99 1.94 11.94
CA THR A 249 4.04 0.85 11.65
C THR A 249 2.68 1.37 11.18
N GLY A 250 1.80 0.46 10.74
CA GLY A 250 0.47 0.80 10.26
C GLY A 250 -0.49 1.14 11.39
N ALA A 251 -0.94 0.15 12.15
CA ALA A 251 -2.00 0.31 13.15
C ALA A 251 -1.46 0.25 14.58
N VAL A 252 -2.10 0.96 15.49
CA VAL A 252 -1.83 0.86 16.93
C VAL A 252 -2.19 -0.55 17.42
N ARG A 253 -1.26 -1.18 18.14
CA ARG A 253 -1.44 -2.45 18.84
C ARG A 253 -0.91 -2.29 20.26
N GLU A 254 -1.79 -2.25 21.25
CA GLU A 254 -1.41 -1.97 22.65
C GLU A 254 -0.25 -2.83 23.17
N PRO A 255 -0.21 -4.18 22.96
CA PRO A 255 0.90 -4.98 23.47
C PRO A 255 2.26 -4.62 22.84
N GLY A 256 2.28 -4.32 21.52
CA GLY A 256 3.48 -3.88 20.83
C GLY A 256 3.91 -2.49 21.26
N LEU A 257 2.94 -1.56 21.44
CA LEU A 257 3.20 -0.21 21.92
C LEU A 257 3.82 -0.22 23.32
N GLU A 258 3.24 -0.99 24.25
CA GLU A 258 3.77 -1.14 25.60
C GLU A 258 5.21 -1.68 25.59
N ALA A 259 5.47 -2.71 24.76
CA ALA A 259 6.81 -3.27 24.61
C ALA A 259 7.82 -2.27 24.05
N ALA A 260 7.44 -1.50 23.02
CA ALA A 260 8.32 -0.50 22.41
C ALA A 260 8.63 0.67 23.38
N LEU A 261 7.62 1.18 24.08
CA LEU A 261 7.81 2.25 25.07
C LEU A 261 8.67 1.81 26.26
N LYS A 262 8.55 0.57 26.74
CA LYS A 262 9.43 0.00 27.77
C LYS A 262 10.90 -0.02 27.34
N LYS A 263 11.18 -0.10 26.04
CA LYS A 263 12.52 -0.03 25.45
C LYS A 263 12.90 1.40 25.03
N CYS A 264 12.12 2.40 25.40
CA CYS A 264 12.33 3.83 25.11
C CYS A 264 12.32 4.15 23.60
N MET A 265 11.72 3.32 22.75
CA MET A 265 11.57 3.59 21.32
C MET A 265 10.59 4.73 21.08
N ALA A 266 10.85 5.55 20.07
CA ALA A 266 9.81 6.38 19.46
C ALA A 266 8.93 5.51 18.55
N VAL A 267 7.62 5.72 18.54
CA VAL A 267 6.67 4.93 17.76
C VAL A 267 5.75 5.85 16.95
N VAL A 268 5.61 5.58 15.66
CA VAL A 268 4.60 6.22 14.81
C VAL A 268 3.74 5.15 14.16
N CYS A 269 2.43 5.23 14.39
CA CYS A 269 1.42 4.41 13.77
C CYS A 269 0.67 5.28 12.74
N VAL A 270 0.92 5.07 11.46
CA VAL A 270 0.38 5.94 10.40
C VAL A 270 -1.06 5.61 10.02
N GLY A 271 -1.59 4.48 10.44
CA GLY A 271 -2.89 3.95 10.04
C GLY A 271 -2.79 2.99 8.86
N HIS A 272 -3.56 1.89 8.92
CA HIS A 272 -3.52 0.83 7.91
C HIS A 272 -3.85 1.36 6.51
N ARG A 273 -4.97 2.08 6.39
CA ARG A 273 -5.38 2.66 5.12
C ARG A 273 -4.39 3.71 4.59
N THR A 274 -3.85 4.52 5.47
CA THR A 274 -2.88 5.57 5.11
C THR A 274 -1.62 4.99 4.49
N CYS A 275 -1.15 3.82 4.99
CA CYS A 275 -0.05 3.08 4.37
C CYS A 275 -0.38 2.66 2.94
N GLU A 276 -1.56 2.09 2.72
CA GLU A 276 -1.99 1.64 1.40
C GLU A 276 -2.15 2.80 0.42
N GLU A 277 -2.69 3.93 0.88
CA GLU A 277 -2.80 5.16 0.08
C GLU A 277 -1.44 5.73 -0.30
N TRP A 278 -0.47 5.66 0.61
CA TRP A 278 0.91 6.02 0.29
C TRP A 278 1.45 5.16 -0.83
N GLY A 279 1.25 3.85 -0.76
CA GLY A 279 1.67 2.90 -1.79
C GLY A 279 1.04 3.18 -3.16
N ILE A 280 -0.26 3.50 -3.20
CA ILE A 280 -0.95 3.89 -4.44
C ILE A 280 -0.36 5.19 -5.01
N ARG A 281 -0.13 6.22 -4.18
CA ARG A 281 0.48 7.49 -4.61
C ARG A 281 1.90 7.28 -5.13
N HIS A 282 2.70 6.48 -4.43
CA HIS A 282 4.05 6.15 -4.86
C HIS A 282 4.05 5.43 -6.21
N LEU A 283 3.24 4.40 -6.38
CA LEU A 283 3.12 3.65 -7.64
C LEU A 283 2.69 4.56 -8.80
N ALA A 284 1.75 5.47 -8.55
CA ALA A 284 1.32 6.45 -9.54
C ALA A 284 2.45 7.42 -9.94
N SER A 285 3.24 7.88 -8.98
CA SER A 285 4.41 8.74 -9.23
C SER A 285 5.44 8.04 -10.13
N VAL A 286 5.77 6.79 -9.78
CA VAL A 286 6.70 5.96 -10.56
C VAL A 286 6.20 5.73 -11.99
N PHE A 287 4.90 5.52 -12.17
CA PHE A 287 4.31 5.33 -13.50
C PHE A 287 4.33 6.62 -14.33
N ARG A 288 4.03 7.79 -13.73
CA ARG A 288 4.10 9.09 -14.40
C ARG A 288 5.52 9.43 -14.85
N GLU A 289 6.49 9.16 -14.00
CA GLU A 289 7.91 9.38 -14.33
C GLU A 289 8.36 8.47 -15.48
N ARG A 290 8.02 7.17 -15.41
CA ARG A 290 8.45 6.20 -16.40
C ARG A 290 7.75 6.35 -17.75
N TRP A 291 6.47 6.74 -17.75
CA TRP A 291 5.64 6.84 -18.95
C TRP A 291 4.88 8.17 -19.02
N PRO A 292 5.53 9.28 -19.39
CA PRO A 292 4.87 10.59 -19.44
C PRO A 292 3.65 10.65 -20.39
N GLY A 293 3.54 9.69 -21.33
CA GLY A 293 2.38 9.58 -22.24
C GLY A 293 1.20 8.78 -21.69
N LEU A 294 1.31 8.23 -20.49
CA LEU A 294 0.26 7.49 -19.79
C LEU A 294 -0.44 8.42 -18.79
N GLN A 295 -1.74 8.58 -18.92
CA GLN A 295 -2.52 9.34 -17.95
C GLN A 295 -2.79 8.47 -16.73
N VAL A 296 -2.13 8.77 -15.62
CA VAL A 296 -2.24 8.01 -14.36
C VAL A 296 -3.17 8.72 -13.40
N GLN A 297 -4.21 8.03 -12.94
CA GLN A 297 -5.20 8.52 -11.98
C GLN A 297 -5.23 7.61 -10.74
N GLU A 298 -5.19 8.22 -9.58
CA GLU A 298 -5.36 7.58 -8.28
C GLU A 298 -6.79 7.74 -7.80
N ILE A 299 -7.36 6.68 -7.25
CA ILE A 299 -8.68 6.67 -6.62
C ILE A 299 -8.48 6.24 -5.17
N LEU A 300 -8.54 7.22 -4.28
CA LEU A 300 -8.33 7.05 -2.84
C LEU A 300 -9.64 7.15 -2.04
N GLU A 301 -10.75 6.83 -2.70
CA GLU A 301 -12.07 6.85 -2.09
C GLU A 301 -12.18 5.78 -0.99
N ALA A 302 -12.76 6.17 0.16
CA ALA A 302 -13.02 5.23 1.25
C ALA A 302 -14.04 4.17 0.85
N GLU A 303 -13.87 2.95 1.35
CA GLU A 303 -14.87 1.90 1.18
C GLU A 303 -16.17 2.29 1.91
N GLU A 304 -17.30 2.10 1.25
CA GLU A 304 -18.57 2.22 1.94
C GLU A 304 -18.69 1.15 3.03
N PRO A 305 -19.16 1.52 4.24
CA PRO A 305 -19.40 0.54 5.29
C PRO A 305 -20.30 -0.57 4.77
N ARG A 306 -19.89 -1.82 4.93
CA ARG A 306 -20.75 -2.96 4.56
C ARG A 306 -22.04 -2.87 5.36
N ALA A 307 -23.18 -2.81 4.67
CA ALA A 307 -24.47 -3.02 5.32
C ALA A 307 -24.40 -4.34 6.10
N VAL A 308 -24.51 -4.25 7.41
CA VAL A 308 -24.53 -5.44 8.30
C VAL A 308 -25.76 -6.23 7.86
N LYS A 309 -25.55 -7.36 7.19
CA LYS A 309 -26.63 -8.31 6.96
C LYS A 309 -27.07 -8.83 8.34
N HIS A 310 -28.10 -8.24 8.89
CA HIS A 310 -28.79 -8.83 10.01
C HIS A 310 -29.19 -10.25 9.58
N LYS A 311 -28.51 -11.26 10.09
CA LYS A 311 -29.02 -12.63 10.03
C LYS A 311 -30.35 -12.57 10.76
N SER A 312 -31.45 -12.60 10.02
CA SER A 312 -32.76 -12.86 10.60
C SER A 312 -32.72 -14.30 11.11
N SER A 313 -32.35 -14.45 12.35
CA SER A 313 -32.50 -15.68 13.10
C SER A 313 -33.93 -15.74 13.60
N ALA A 314 -34.82 -16.25 12.76
CA ALA A 314 -36.10 -16.73 13.21
C ALA A 314 -36.57 -17.83 12.27
N ARG A 315 -36.00 -18.98 12.38
CA ARG A 315 -36.70 -20.21 12.01
C ARG A 315 -37.59 -20.55 13.20
N PRO A 316 -38.92 -20.57 13.10
CA PRO A 316 -39.77 -21.02 14.19
C PRO A 316 -39.45 -22.50 14.49
N ALA A 317 -39.24 -22.80 15.74
CA ALA A 317 -39.06 -24.18 16.22
C ALA A 317 -40.28 -25.01 15.84
N PRO A 318 -40.13 -26.29 15.42
CA PRO A 318 -41.26 -27.17 15.21
C PRO A 318 -41.93 -27.44 16.57
N GLN A 319 -43.23 -27.23 16.61
CA GLN A 319 -44.07 -27.61 17.74
C GLN A 319 -44.01 -29.13 17.92
N THR A 320 -43.39 -29.60 18.98
CA THR A 320 -43.46 -30.97 19.40
C THR A 320 -44.80 -31.19 20.12
N THR A 321 -45.68 -31.92 19.48
CA THR A 321 -46.86 -32.57 20.11
C THR A 321 -46.35 -33.58 21.12
N THR A 322 -46.75 -33.37 22.38
CA THR A 322 -46.63 -34.36 23.47
C THR A 322 -47.58 -35.53 23.20
N GLU A 323 -47.00 -36.71 23.04
CA GLU A 323 -47.69 -37.96 23.37
C GLU A 323 -46.74 -38.84 24.21
N SER A 324 -47.32 -39.23 25.33
CA SER A 324 -46.79 -40.06 26.40
C SER A 324 -46.38 -41.45 25.93
N LEU A 325 -45.40 -42.06 26.58
CA LEU A 325 -45.49 -43.29 27.36
C LEU A 325 -44.11 -43.94 27.56
N VAL A 326 -43.76 -44.09 28.85
CA VAL A 326 -43.38 -45.30 29.61
C VAL A 326 -42.03 -45.97 29.34
N GLU A 327 -41.24 -45.95 30.42
CA GLU A 327 -40.34 -47.00 30.98
C GLU A 327 -39.37 -47.75 30.05
N ASN A 328 -38.10 -47.71 30.34
CA ASN A 328 -37.37 -48.75 31.10
C ASN A 328 -35.87 -48.40 31.26
N GLU A 329 -35.52 -48.46 32.49
CA GLU A 329 -34.35 -48.90 33.19
C GLU A 329 -33.19 -49.57 32.48
N LEU A 330 -32.04 -49.29 33.07
CA LEU A 330 -30.92 -50.16 33.45
C LEU A 330 -29.66 -50.23 32.56
N ASP A 331 -28.63 -49.93 33.28
CA ASP A 331 -27.28 -50.51 33.35
C ASP A 331 -26.25 -50.23 32.29
N SER A 332 -25.22 -49.62 32.74
CA SER A 332 -24.01 -50.13 33.39
C SER A 332 -22.76 -50.11 32.51
N ILE A 333 -21.77 -49.39 32.96
CA ILE A 333 -20.34 -49.74 33.07
C ILE A 333 -19.57 -50.04 31.74
N MET A 334 -18.72 -49.20 31.36
CA MET A 334 -17.25 -49.16 31.36
C MET A 334 -16.74 -47.96 30.57
#